data_6d03c8d9cf85081cc05769bfd83211dc
#
_entry.id   6d03c8d9cf85081cc05769bfd83211dc
#
_cell.length_a   1.000
_cell.length_b   1.000
_cell.length_c   1.000
_cell.angle_alpha   90.00
_cell.angle_beta   90.00
_cell.angle_gamma   90.00
#
_symmetry.space_group_name_H-M   'P 1'
#
loop_
_entity.id
_entity.type
_entity.pdbx_description
1 polymer ?
#
loop_
_entity_poly.entity_id
_entity_poly.type
_entity_poly.pdbx_seq_one_letter_code
_entity_poly.pdbx_strand_id
1 'polypeptide(L)'
;MIHLICPNPALDRTLLVEKIEKNIPLRPTEVRDYPGGKSFNVAYALRENGVTDYTIHTILGGQIGCYIQDLNVQKGNHLQVIENDQNTRTCNIYVETSTGDVVLFYEKGFELTEELLNQFTQQIEKSLQAGDILVFSGSLMKGMPDDYIQQFIENYPEVLTIVDTSGPALRAAYQARPALIKINNEELKDIYPELDEESPEDILRILKEVTPHENIIITMGGKGSLAKIGQRFFRIQSPKKETRNPIAAGDFYLGLLVKGISQGQEPEIFLKEAAAFATANCLNYFPEVQPEQFQAVLDQVLLTEL
;
A
#
# COMPACT_ATOMS: atom_id res chain seq x y z
N MET A 1 -4.22 16.49 8.70
CA MET A 1 -2.98 15.68 8.72
C MET A 1 -3.25 14.28 8.16
N ILE A 2 -2.22 13.57 7.64
CA ILE A 2 -2.34 12.18 7.18
C ILE A 2 -1.64 11.26 8.18
N HIS A 3 -2.34 10.25 8.68
CA HIS A 3 -1.82 9.21 9.56
C HIS A 3 -1.71 7.90 8.78
N LEU A 4 -0.47 7.41 8.59
CA LEU A 4 -0.18 6.16 7.91
C LEU A 4 0.05 5.06 8.95
N ILE A 5 -0.83 4.08 9.02
CA ILE A 5 -0.74 3.00 9.98
C ILE A 5 0.00 1.83 9.34
N CYS A 6 1.20 1.54 9.87
CA CYS A 6 2.03 0.42 9.46
C CYS A 6 2.07 -0.66 10.55
N PRO A 7 1.06 -1.51 10.64
CA PRO A 7 0.98 -2.45 11.76
C PRO A 7 2.00 -3.58 11.65
N ASN A 8 2.46 -3.90 10.44
CA ASN A 8 3.37 -5.02 10.18
C ASN A 8 4.62 -4.59 9.39
N PRO A 9 5.51 -3.78 10.02
CA PRO A 9 6.71 -3.26 9.37
C PRO A 9 7.71 -4.37 9.05
N ALA A 10 8.65 -4.07 8.16
CA ALA A 10 9.77 -4.92 7.80
C ALA A 10 10.98 -4.08 7.38
N LEU A 11 12.14 -4.70 7.33
CA LEU A 11 13.25 -4.23 6.50
C LEU A 11 13.09 -4.90 5.13
N ASP A 12 12.80 -4.14 4.10
CA ASP A 12 12.76 -4.66 2.73
C ASP A 12 14.15 -4.57 2.12
N ARG A 13 14.75 -5.73 1.88
CA ARG A 13 16.07 -5.86 1.28
C ARG A 13 15.94 -6.39 -0.13
N THR A 14 16.21 -5.55 -1.13
CA THR A 14 16.19 -5.92 -2.54
C THR A 14 17.60 -6.27 -3.01
N LEU A 15 17.75 -7.47 -3.59
CA LEU A 15 19.00 -8.02 -4.10
C LEU A 15 18.85 -8.26 -5.61
N LEU A 16 19.68 -7.61 -6.42
CA LEU A 16 19.73 -7.88 -7.85
C LEU A 16 20.70 -9.02 -8.13
N VAL A 17 20.22 -10.04 -8.83
CA VAL A 17 21.03 -11.17 -9.27
C VAL A 17 20.85 -11.34 -10.78
N GLU A 18 21.90 -11.73 -11.49
CA GLU A 18 21.80 -11.93 -12.95
C GLU A 18 20.86 -13.10 -13.26
N LYS A 19 21.02 -14.21 -12.52
CA LYS A 19 20.25 -15.44 -12.66
C LYS A 19 20.09 -16.15 -11.31
N ILE A 20 18.88 -16.64 -11.02
CA ILE A 20 18.61 -17.42 -9.82
C ILE A 20 18.81 -18.91 -10.14
N GLU A 21 19.88 -19.50 -9.59
CA GLU A 21 20.23 -20.89 -9.78
C GLU A 21 20.28 -21.64 -8.44
N LYS A 22 19.87 -22.93 -8.48
CA LYS A 22 19.90 -23.79 -7.28
C LYS A 22 21.28 -24.38 -7.05
N ASN A 23 21.58 -24.64 -5.78
CA ASN A 23 22.79 -25.37 -5.31
C ASN A 23 24.13 -24.69 -5.61
N ILE A 24 24.13 -23.39 -5.91
CA ILE A 24 25.36 -22.59 -6.04
C ILE A 24 25.22 -21.31 -5.19
N PRO A 25 26.35 -20.77 -4.66
CA PRO A 25 26.33 -19.46 -4.01
C PRO A 25 26.06 -18.37 -5.03
N LEU A 26 24.95 -17.65 -4.86
CA LEU A 26 24.64 -16.48 -5.66
C LEU A 26 25.26 -15.24 -5.03
N ARG A 27 25.75 -14.33 -5.85
CA ARG A 27 26.30 -13.03 -5.43
C ARG A 27 25.53 -11.93 -6.10
N PRO A 28 24.75 -11.15 -5.32
CA PRO A 28 24.03 -9.99 -5.87
C PRO A 28 25.01 -8.99 -6.49
N THR A 29 24.62 -8.40 -7.60
CA THR A 29 25.33 -7.29 -8.22
C THR A 29 25.07 -5.97 -7.50
N GLU A 30 23.89 -5.86 -6.88
CA GLU A 30 23.49 -4.71 -6.08
C GLU A 30 22.55 -5.15 -4.95
N VAL A 31 22.66 -4.48 -3.79
CA VAL A 31 21.79 -4.68 -2.63
C VAL A 31 21.36 -3.32 -2.11
N ARG A 32 20.05 -3.12 -1.92
CA ARG A 32 19.51 -1.92 -1.27
C ARG A 32 18.50 -2.28 -0.20
N ASP A 33 18.56 -1.54 0.88
CA ASP A 33 17.67 -1.66 2.02
C ASP A 33 16.67 -0.48 2.07
N TYR A 34 15.41 -0.79 2.34
CA TYR A 34 14.33 0.19 2.47
C TYR A 34 13.54 -0.07 3.77
N PRO A 35 13.02 1.00 4.40
CA PRO A 35 11.93 0.82 5.35
C PRO A 35 10.79 0.12 4.64
N GLY A 36 10.43 -1.07 5.10
CA GLY A 36 9.44 -1.93 4.48
C GLY A 36 8.13 -1.98 5.26
N GLY A 37 7.11 -2.45 4.54
CA GLY A 37 5.72 -2.37 4.93
C GLY A 37 4.98 -1.34 4.10
N LYS A 38 3.75 -1.64 3.72
CA LYS A 38 2.99 -0.87 2.73
C LYS A 38 2.93 0.64 3.04
N SER A 39 2.74 1.03 4.31
CA SER A 39 2.66 2.45 4.68
C SER A 39 3.97 3.23 4.46
N PHE A 40 5.14 2.59 4.51
CA PHE A 40 6.40 3.25 4.16
C PHE A 40 6.49 3.52 2.66
N ASN A 41 5.94 2.63 1.83
CA ASN A 41 5.84 2.84 0.39
C ASN A 41 4.83 3.95 0.06
N VAL A 42 3.70 4.01 0.76
CA VAL A 42 2.74 5.12 0.67
C VAL A 42 3.41 6.45 1.04
N ALA A 43 4.19 6.48 2.13
CA ALA A 43 4.94 7.67 2.54
C ALA A 43 5.97 8.12 1.49
N TYR A 44 6.67 7.16 0.86
CA TYR A 44 7.55 7.46 -0.27
C TYR A 44 6.79 8.17 -1.39
N ALA A 45 5.65 7.59 -1.82
CA ALA A 45 4.85 8.17 -2.91
C ALA A 45 4.33 9.58 -2.57
N LEU A 46 3.88 9.81 -1.34
CA LEU A 46 3.44 11.12 -0.87
C LEU A 46 4.58 12.14 -0.93
N ARG A 47 5.74 11.81 -0.35
CA ARG A 47 6.90 12.71 -0.28
C ARG A 47 7.43 13.07 -1.66
N GLU A 48 7.64 12.09 -2.55
CA GLU A 48 8.11 12.34 -3.92
C GLU A 48 7.13 13.20 -4.75
N ASN A 49 5.88 13.32 -4.29
CA ASN A 49 4.85 14.16 -4.88
C ASN A 49 4.49 15.40 -4.03
N GLY A 50 5.42 15.82 -3.17
CA GLY A 50 5.36 17.10 -2.45
C GLY A 50 4.44 17.15 -1.23
N VAL A 51 3.92 16.00 -0.77
CA VAL A 51 3.15 15.90 0.46
C VAL A 51 4.05 15.47 1.60
N THR A 52 4.22 16.34 2.60
CA THR A 52 5.10 16.10 3.76
C THR A 52 4.36 16.14 5.09
N ASP A 53 3.08 16.56 5.10
CA ASP A 53 2.24 16.62 6.30
C ASP A 53 1.60 15.24 6.57
N TYR A 54 2.43 14.28 6.96
CA TYR A 54 2.01 12.94 7.37
C TYR A 54 2.87 12.43 8.54
N THR A 55 2.30 11.47 9.26
CA THR A 55 3.00 10.72 10.32
C THR A 55 2.79 9.22 10.10
N ILE A 56 3.87 8.44 10.22
CA ILE A 56 3.80 6.97 10.15
C ILE A 56 3.76 6.44 11.59
N HIS A 57 2.72 5.70 11.92
CA HIS A 57 2.59 4.98 13.19
C HIS A 57 3.00 3.53 13.00
N THR A 58 3.95 3.04 13.79
CA THR A 58 4.48 1.69 13.62
C THR A 58 5.04 1.13 14.93
N ILE A 59 5.27 -0.18 14.94
CA ILE A 59 5.90 -0.90 16.05
C ILE A 59 7.23 -1.45 15.53
N LEU A 60 8.34 -1.03 16.08
CA LEU A 60 9.68 -1.44 15.67
C LEU A 60 10.43 -2.05 16.84
N GLY A 61 11.31 -3.01 16.58
CA GLY A 61 12.09 -3.61 17.63
C GLY A 61 13.42 -4.19 17.19
N GLY A 62 14.33 -4.32 18.17
CA GLY A 62 15.66 -4.85 17.99
C GLY A 62 16.55 -4.04 17.04
N GLN A 63 17.66 -4.63 16.61
CA GLN A 63 18.61 -3.94 15.72
C GLN A 63 18.01 -3.57 14.37
N ILE A 64 17.13 -4.41 13.83
CA ILE A 64 16.44 -4.13 12.56
C ILE A 64 15.50 -2.94 12.72
N GLY A 65 14.76 -2.84 13.84
CA GLY A 65 13.91 -1.70 14.12
C GLY A 65 14.69 -0.39 14.21
N CYS A 66 15.83 -0.37 14.92
CA CYS A 66 16.72 0.79 14.96
C CYS A 66 17.21 1.19 13.56
N TYR A 67 17.61 0.21 12.75
CA TYR A 67 18.08 0.48 11.39
C TYR A 67 16.97 1.07 10.50
N ILE A 68 15.75 0.59 10.62
CA ILE A 68 14.58 1.17 9.92
C ILE A 68 14.35 2.62 10.36
N GLN A 69 14.48 2.94 11.66
CA GLN A 69 14.37 4.32 12.15
C GLN A 69 15.45 5.21 11.52
N ASP A 70 16.71 4.77 11.49
CA ASP A 70 17.82 5.52 10.88
C ASP A 70 17.57 5.79 9.39
N LEU A 71 17.09 4.80 8.63
CA LEU A 71 16.71 4.98 7.23
C LEU A 71 15.60 6.01 7.04
N ASN A 72 14.63 6.06 7.97
CA ASN A 72 13.54 7.03 7.91
C ASN A 72 13.98 8.45 8.26
N VAL A 73 14.86 8.61 9.26
CA VAL A 73 15.45 9.91 9.59
C VAL A 73 16.18 10.49 8.39
N GLN A 74 16.97 9.68 7.68
CA GLN A 74 17.68 10.10 6.46
C GLN A 74 16.71 10.56 5.35
N LYS A 75 15.51 10.00 5.31
CA LYS A 75 14.47 10.36 4.33
C LYS A 75 13.55 11.50 4.78
N GLY A 76 13.72 12.00 6.01
CA GLY A 76 12.88 13.06 6.56
C GLY A 76 11.43 12.65 6.88
N ASN A 77 11.17 11.35 7.08
CA ASN A 77 9.86 10.87 7.49
C ASN A 77 9.60 11.14 8.97
N HIS A 78 8.37 11.48 9.30
CA HIS A 78 7.90 11.59 10.69
C HIS A 78 7.37 10.24 11.15
N LEU A 79 8.00 9.68 12.20
CA LEU A 79 7.62 8.41 12.80
C LEU A 79 7.09 8.61 14.21
N GLN A 80 6.03 7.87 14.54
CA GLN A 80 5.64 7.57 15.91
C GLN A 80 5.80 6.06 16.11
N VAL A 81 6.78 5.69 16.93
CA VAL A 81 7.19 4.30 17.13
C VAL A 81 6.80 3.81 18.51
N ILE A 82 6.17 2.65 18.59
CA ILE A 82 6.13 1.85 19.81
C ILE A 82 7.32 0.87 19.75
N GLU A 83 8.15 0.91 20.75
CA GLU A 83 9.32 0.03 20.83
C GLU A 83 8.94 -1.37 21.29
N ASN A 84 9.60 -2.38 20.74
CA ASN A 84 9.44 -3.78 21.08
C ASN A 84 10.81 -4.44 21.24
N ASP A 85 10.93 -5.38 22.16
CA ASP A 85 12.17 -6.11 22.43
C ASP A 85 12.52 -7.15 21.33
N GLN A 86 11.54 -7.61 20.55
CA GLN A 86 11.74 -8.55 19.47
C GLN A 86 12.17 -7.84 18.19
N ASN A 87 13.05 -8.47 17.39
CA ASN A 87 13.46 -7.88 16.13
C ASN A 87 12.30 -7.71 15.15
N THR A 88 12.25 -6.56 14.51
CA THR A 88 11.44 -6.37 13.31
C THR A 88 11.93 -7.33 12.23
N ARG A 89 11.02 -7.88 11.47
CA ARG A 89 11.28 -8.87 10.40
C ARG A 89 12.03 -8.27 9.22
N THR A 90 12.69 -9.13 8.44
CA THR A 90 13.28 -8.78 7.15
C THR A 90 12.51 -9.46 6.02
N CYS A 91 12.28 -8.74 4.94
CA CYS A 91 11.73 -9.25 3.70
C CYS A 91 12.83 -9.18 2.63
N ASN A 92 13.33 -10.34 2.19
CA ASN A 92 14.33 -10.40 1.13
C ASN A 92 13.65 -10.56 -0.22
N ILE A 93 13.95 -9.64 -1.14
CA ILE A 93 13.36 -9.54 -2.48
C ILE A 93 14.49 -9.78 -3.48
N TYR A 94 14.51 -10.94 -4.12
CA TYR A 94 15.50 -11.28 -5.14
C TYR A 94 14.91 -10.98 -6.51
N VAL A 95 15.55 -10.08 -7.26
CA VAL A 95 15.13 -9.72 -8.61
C VAL A 95 16.14 -10.30 -9.59
N GLU A 96 15.69 -11.19 -10.45
CA GLU A 96 16.49 -11.74 -11.55
C GLU A 96 16.52 -10.76 -12.71
N THR A 97 17.71 -10.18 -13.00
CA THR A 97 17.81 -9.12 -14.00
C THR A 97 17.73 -9.62 -15.44
N SER A 98 17.94 -10.94 -15.65
CA SER A 98 17.86 -11.56 -16.99
C SER A 98 16.43 -11.81 -17.45
N THR A 99 15.49 -12.06 -16.54
CA THR A 99 14.09 -12.40 -16.84
C THR A 99 13.08 -11.39 -16.30
N GLY A 100 13.44 -10.64 -15.25
CA GLY A 100 12.52 -9.81 -14.47
C GLY A 100 11.74 -10.61 -13.42
N ASP A 101 12.06 -11.89 -13.22
CA ASP A 101 11.41 -12.70 -12.20
C ASP A 101 11.79 -12.23 -10.79
N VAL A 102 10.83 -12.32 -9.86
CA VAL A 102 11.02 -11.92 -8.48
C VAL A 102 10.75 -13.10 -7.55
N VAL A 103 11.69 -13.36 -6.63
CA VAL A 103 11.52 -14.34 -5.56
C VAL A 103 11.50 -13.64 -4.21
N LEU A 104 10.48 -13.93 -3.41
CA LEU A 104 10.20 -13.24 -2.16
C LEU A 104 10.41 -14.19 -0.98
N PHE A 105 11.23 -13.77 -0.01
CA PHE A 105 11.39 -14.44 1.29
C PHE A 105 10.98 -13.50 2.40
N TYR A 106 9.77 -13.67 2.90
CA TYR A 106 9.22 -12.84 3.96
C TYR A 106 9.29 -13.59 5.30
N GLU A 107 10.06 -13.04 6.22
CA GLU A 107 10.07 -13.53 7.58
C GLU A 107 8.72 -13.29 8.26
N LYS A 108 8.38 -14.17 9.20
CA LYS A 108 7.25 -13.93 10.08
C LYS A 108 7.60 -12.80 11.05
N GLY A 109 6.74 -11.82 11.17
CA GLY A 109 6.86 -10.81 12.22
C GLY A 109 6.69 -11.41 13.62
N PHE A 110 6.99 -10.62 14.64
CA PHE A 110 6.66 -10.97 16.02
C PHE A 110 5.14 -10.97 16.23
N GLU A 111 4.70 -11.60 17.32
CA GLU A 111 3.31 -11.57 17.76
C GLU A 111 3.12 -10.44 18.77
N LEU A 112 2.09 -9.62 18.57
CA LEU A 112 1.79 -8.54 19.50
C LEU A 112 1.21 -9.09 20.80
N THR A 113 1.71 -8.57 21.91
CA THR A 113 1.05 -8.70 23.20
C THR A 113 -0.12 -7.72 23.29
N GLU A 114 -1.07 -8.00 24.15
CA GLU A 114 -2.19 -7.08 24.42
C GLU A 114 -1.70 -5.70 24.89
N GLU A 115 -0.62 -5.67 25.68
CA GLU A 115 -0.02 -4.42 26.14
C GLU A 115 0.53 -3.56 25.00
N LEU A 116 1.30 -4.15 24.07
CA LEU A 116 1.83 -3.45 22.90
C LEU A 116 0.71 -2.98 21.96
N LEU A 117 -0.31 -3.82 21.78
CA LEU A 117 -1.47 -3.44 20.98
C LEU A 117 -2.19 -2.22 21.59
N ASN A 118 -2.41 -2.23 22.91
CA ASN A 118 -3.06 -1.14 23.62
C ASN A 118 -2.22 0.16 23.54
N GLN A 119 -0.90 0.08 23.70
CA GLN A 119 0.00 1.23 23.56
C GLN A 119 -0.05 1.81 22.14
N PHE A 120 -0.02 0.94 21.13
CA PHE A 120 -0.09 1.34 19.72
C PHE A 120 -1.43 2.01 19.38
N THR A 121 -2.53 1.42 19.83
CA THR A 121 -3.88 1.97 19.65
C THR A 121 -4.00 3.35 20.29
N GLN A 122 -3.60 3.48 21.56
CA GLN A 122 -3.66 4.76 22.27
C GLN A 122 -2.75 5.84 21.65
N GLN A 123 -1.62 5.46 21.07
CA GLN A 123 -0.74 6.40 20.36
C GLN A 123 -1.45 6.98 19.14
N ILE A 124 -2.12 6.13 18.35
CA ILE A 124 -2.89 6.56 17.17
C ILE A 124 -4.03 7.48 17.62
N GLU A 125 -4.86 7.01 18.56
CA GLU A 125 -6.04 7.74 19.06
C GLU A 125 -5.70 9.14 19.57
N LYS A 126 -4.61 9.29 20.34
CA LYS A 126 -4.15 10.59 20.85
C LYS A 126 -3.71 11.56 19.76
N SER A 127 -3.39 11.05 18.58
CA SER A 127 -2.89 11.86 17.46
C SER A 127 -4.02 12.34 16.54
N LEU A 128 -5.19 11.66 16.54
CA LEU A 128 -6.29 11.91 15.60
C LEU A 128 -7.05 13.18 15.94
N GLN A 129 -7.42 13.91 14.91
CA GLN A 129 -8.31 15.07 14.95
C GLN A 129 -9.39 14.96 13.89
N ALA A 130 -10.53 15.60 14.10
CA ALA A 130 -11.60 15.66 13.10
C ALA A 130 -11.09 16.25 11.77
N GLY A 131 -11.40 15.57 10.68
CA GLY A 131 -10.94 15.91 9.33
C GLY A 131 -9.58 15.36 8.94
N ASP A 132 -8.88 14.64 9.84
CA ASP A 132 -7.66 13.92 9.49
C ASP A 132 -7.96 12.76 8.53
N ILE A 133 -6.93 12.31 7.82
CA ILE A 133 -6.96 11.12 6.97
C ILE A 133 -6.20 10.00 7.67
N LEU A 134 -6.87 8.88 7.92
CA LEU A 134 -6.30 7.69 8.54
C LEU A 134 -6.17 6.59 7.48
N VAL A 135 -4.94 6.16 7.19
CA VAL A 135 -4.66 5.17 6.15
C VAL A 135 -4.18 3.87 6.78
N PHE A 136 -4.98 2.83 6.70
CA PHE A 136 -4.57 1.48 7.02
C PHE A 136 -4.07 0.80 5.74
N SER A 137 -2.78 0.46 5.71
CA SER A 137 -2.14 -0.14 4.54
C SER A 137 -1.31 -1.35 4.93
N GLY A 138 -1.70 -2.52 4.42
CA GLY A 138 -1.07 -3.81 4.67
C GLY A 138 -1.88 -4.74 5.57
N SER A 139 -1.34 -5.95 5.74
CA SER A 139 -1.93 -6.96 6.62
C SER A 139 -1.77 -6.58 8.09
N LEU A 140 -2.74 -6.96 8.90
CA LEU A 140 -2.62 -6.87 10.34
C LEU A 140 -1.52 -7.82 10.84
N MET A 141 -0.88 -7.43 11.95
CA MET A 141 0.09 -8.28 12.63
C MET A 141 -0.62 -9.36 13.46
N LYS A 142 0.04 -10.49 13.64
CA LYS A 142 -0.46 -11.53 14.55
C LYS A 142 -0.62 -10.96 15.96
N GLY A 143 -1.76 -11.19 16.58
CA GLY A 143 -2.18 -10.61 17.86
C GLY A 143 -3.09 -9.40 17.73
N MET A 144 -3.26 -8.83 16.52
CA MET A 144 -4.31 -7.86 16.25
C MET A 144 -5.64 -8.56 15.97
N PRO A 145 -6.77 -8.10 16.50
CA PRO A 145 -8.08 -8.65 16.17
C PRO A 145 -8.46 -8.30 14.72
N ASP A 146 -9.23 -9.17 14.07
CA ASP A 146 -9.65 -8.99 12.68
C ASP A 146 -10.48 -7.72 12.46
N ASP A 147 -11.19 -7.26 13.49
CA ASP A 147 -12.02 -6.06 13.48
C ASP A 147 -11.27 -4.77 13.89
N TYR A 148 -9.94 -4.82 14.03
CA TYR A 148 -9.14 -3.69 14.47
C TYR A 148 -9.37 -2.41 13.66
N ILE A 149 -9.40 -2.55 12.33
CA ILE A 149 -9.65 -1.41 11.43
C ILE A 149 -11.11 -0.94 11.55
N GLN A 150 -12.06 -1.88 11.65
CA GLN A 150 -13.47 -1.57 11.83
C GLN A 150 -13.69 -0.70 13.08
N GLN A 151 -13.04 -1.03 14.20
CA GLN A 151 -13.14 -0.26 15.44
C GLN A 151 -12.75 1.21 15.25
N PHE A 152 -11.69 1.51 14.49
CA PHE A 152 -11.32 2.90 14.17
C PHE A 152 -12.37 3.60 13.31
N ILE A 153 -12.90 2.92 12.29
CA ILE A 153 -13.94 3.51 11.42
C ILE A 153 -15.20 3.88 12.23
N GLU A 154 -15.61 3.00 13.12
CA GLU A 154 -16.83 3.17 13.93
C GLU A 154 -16.65 4.21 15.05
N ASN A 155 -15.47 4.23 15.70
CA ASN A 155 -15.20 5.11 16.82
C ASN A 155 -14.81 6.54 16.41
N TYR A 156 -14.29 6.72 15.17
CA TYR A 156 -13.80 8.01 14.66
C TYR A 156 -14.46 8.38 13.32
N PRO A 157 -15.81 8.53 13.26
CA PRO A 157 -16.54 8.80 12.03
C PRO A 157 -16.19 10.16 11.38
N GLU A 158 -15.58 11.08 12.13
CA GLU A 158 -15.10 12.37 11.64
C GLU A 158 -13.73 12.32 10.97
N VAL A 159 -13.05 11.15 11.01
CA VAL A 159 -11.76 10.90 10.37
C VAL A 159 -11.99 10.16 9.06
N LEU A 160 -11.34 10.59 7.98
CA LEU A 160 -11.46 9.95 6.67
C LEU A 160 -10.59 8.68 6.63
N THR A 161 -11.18 7.52 6.92
CA THR A 161 -10.43 6.27 6.91
C THR A 161 -10.33 5.69 5.50
N ILE A 162 -9.09 5.41 5.05
CA ILE A 162 -8.75 4.76 3.78
C ILE A 162 -8.13 3.41 4.07
N VAL A 163 -8.57 2.37 3.36
CA VAL A 163 -8.20 0.96 3.65
C VAL A 163 -7.61 0.28 2.42
N ASP A 164 -6.42 -0.32 2.61
CA ASP A 164 -5.78 -1.27 1.71
C ASP A 164 -5.29 -2.46 2.53
N THR A 165 -6.10 -3.49 2.67
CA THR A 165 -5.81 -4.70 3.46
C THR A 165 -6.45 -5.93 2.80
N SER A 166 -6.30 -7.10 3.39
CA SER A 166 -6.79 -8.37 2.85
C SER A 166 -7.38 -9.27 3.94
N GLY A 167 -8.03 -10.35 3.52
CA GLY A 167 -8.52 -11.41 4.41
C GLY A 167 -9.61 -10.98 5.38
N PRO A 168 -9.62 -11.52 6.61
CA PRO A 168 -10.63 -11.20 7.61
C PRO A 168 -10.71 -9.72 7.96
N ALA A 169 -9.57 -9.03 8.04
CA ALA A 169 -9.52 -7.60 8.31
C ALA A 169 -10.19 -6.75 7.22
N LEU A 170 -10.04 -7.14 5.95
CA LEU A 170 -10.75 -6.51 4.84
C LEU A 170 -12.26 -6.71 4.97
N ARG A 171 -12.73 -7.92 5.29
CA ARG A 171 -14.17 -8.18 5.46
C ARG A 171 -14.78 -7.33 6.58
N ALA A 172 -14.09 -7.23 7.71
CA ALA A 172 -14.55 -6.41 8.84
C ALA A 172 -14.58 -4.92 8.48
N ALA A 173 -13.49 -4.40 7.91
CA ALA A 173 -13.42 -3.01 7.46
C ALA A 173 -14.45 -2.68 6.37
N TYR A 174 -14.72 -3.62 5.45
CA TYR A 174 -15.77 -3.47 4.43
C TYR A 174 -17.14 -3.26 5.03
N GLN A 175 -17.50 -3.96 6.10
CA GLN A 175 -18.80 -3.79 6.78
C GLN A 175 -18.92 -2.42 7.46
N ALA A 176 -17.83 -1.88 7.97
CA ALA A 176 -17.79 -0.58 8.64
C ALA A 176 -17.84 0.65 7.70
N ARG A 177 -17.73 0.45 6.40
CA ARG A 177 -17.85 1.50 5.37
C ARG A 177 -16.83 2.63 5.51
N PRO A 178 -15.52 2.38 5.33
CA PRO A 178 -14.52 3.45 5.29
C PRO A 178 -14.79 4.45 4.17
N ALA A 179 -14.13 5.60 4.24
CA ALA A 179 -14.24 6.65 3.24
C ALA A 179 -13.77 6.20 1.84
N LEU A 180 -12.77 5.31 1.78
CA LEU A 180 -12.29 4.68 0.55
C LEU A 180 -11.73 3.28 0.84
N ILE A 181 -12.02 2.34 -0.04
CA ILE A 181 -11.34 1.04 -0.12
C ILE A 181 -10.55 0.98 -1.43
N LYS A 182 -9.26 0.63 -1.36
CA LYS A 182 -8.46 0.26 -2.52
C LYS A 182 -7.89 -1.14 -2.28
N ILE A 183 -8.20 -2.06 -3.17
CA ILE A 183 -7.75 -3.45 -3.15
C ILE A 183 -7.42 -3.93 -4.56
N ASN A 184 -6.79 -5.09 -4.68
CA ASN A 184 -6.64 -5.75 -5.98
C ASN A 184 -7.80 -6.72 -6.26
N ASN A 185 -7.83 -7.25 -7.47
CA ASN A 185 -8.88 -8.18 -7.91
C ASN A 185 -8.87 -9.50 -7.12
N GLU A 186 -7.71 -10.00 -6.70
CA GLU A 186 -7.60 -11.21 -5.88
C GLU A 186 -8.19 -10.98 -4.48
N GLU A 187 -7.86 -9.83 -3.86
CA GLU A 187 -8.39 -9.43 -2.54
C GLU A 187 -9.91 -9.19 -2.57
N LEU A 188 -10.48 -8.82 -3.72
CA LEU A 188 -11.92 -8.66 -3.88
C LEU A 188 -12.70 -9.97 -3.64
N LYS A 189 -12.09 -11.13 -3.86
CA LYS A 189 -12.67 -12.45 -3.53
C LYS A 189 -12.83 -12.69 -2.04
N ASP A 190 -12.08 -12.01 -1.21
CA ASP A 190 -12.31 -12.06 0.24
C ASP A 190 -13.71 -11.56 0.62
N ILE A 191 -14.30 -10.68 -0.21
CA ILE A 191 -15.63 -10.10 -0.02
C ILE A 191 -16.67 -10.83 -0.88
N TYR A 192 -16.32 -11.14 -2.13
CA TYR A 192 -17.19 -11.78 -3.13
C TYR A 192 -16.57 -13.07 -3.68
N PRO A 193 -16.65 -14.19 -2.94
CA PRO A 193 -15.96 -15.45 -3.29
C PRO A 193 -16.35 -16.05 -4.65
N GLU A 194 -17.59 -15.78 -5.13
CA GLU A 194 -18.11 -16.29 -6.41
C GLU A 194 -17.75 -15.42 -7.62
N LEU A 195 -16.97 -14.34 -7.40
CA LEU A 195 -16.56 -13.42 -8.44
C LEU A 195 -15.53 -14.08 -9.37
N ASP A 196 -15.67 -13.87 -10.70
CA ASP A 196 -14.56 -14.05 -11.63
C ASP A 196 -13.64 -12.81 -11.56
N GLU A 197 -12.60 -12.92 -10.76
CA GLU A 197 -11.64 -11.84 -10.49
C GLU A 197 -10.81 -11.45 -11.72
N GLU A 198 -10.78 -12.30 -12.74
CA GLU A 198 -10.09 -12.03 -13.99
C GLU A 198 -10.97 -11.27 -15.02
N SER A 199 -12.27 -11.16 -14.74
CA SER A 199 -13.27 -10.49 -15.60
C SER A 199 -13.48 -9.03 -15.18
N PRO A 200 -12.99 -8.04 -15.95
CA PRO A 200 -13.29 -6.63 -15.68
C PRO A 200 -14.79 -6.31 -15.71
N GLU A 201 -15.56 -7.05 -16.52
CA GLU A 201 -17.00 -6.92 -16.66
C GLU A 201 -17.73 -7.34 -15.37
N ASP A 202 -17.29 -8.44 -14.75
CA ASP A 202 -17.85 -8.91 -13.49
C ASP A 202 -17.52 -7.96 -12.34
N ILE A 203 -16.26 -7.50 -12.28
CA ILE A 203 -15.84 -6.47 -11.30
C ILE A 203 -16.68 -5.20 -11.49
N LEU A 204 -16.89 -4.73 -12.71
CA LEU A 204 -17.69 -3.53 -12.98
C LEU A 204 -19.15 -3.72 -12.55
N ARG A 205 -19.72 -4.91 -12.75
CA ARG A 205 -21.07 -5.26 -12.26
C ARG A 205 -21.15 -5.15 -10.73
N ILE A 206 -20.14 -5.68 -10.02
CA ILE A 206 -20.06 -5.54 -8.55
C ILE A 206 -20.03 -4.07 -8.14
N LEU A 207 -19.22 -3.25 -8.81
CA LEU A 207 -19.12 -1.83 -8.50
C LEU A 207 -20.42 -1.07 -8.74
N LYS A 208 -21.17 -1.41 -9.79
CA LYS A 208 -22.41 -0.71 -10.19
C LYS A 208 -23.63 -1.17 -9.39
N GLU A 209 -23.76 -2.47 -9.15
CA GLU A 209 -25.02 -3.08 -8.74
C GLU A 209 -25.00 -3.67 -7.33
N VAL A 210 -23.83 -4.01 -6.80
CA VAL A 210 -23.74 -4.84 -5.59
C VAL A 210 -23.11 -4.11 -4.40
N THR A 211 -21.98 -3.42 -4.61
CA THR A 211 -21.28 -2.78 -3.50
C THR A 211 -22.04 -1.61 -2.90
N PRO A 212 -22.20 -1.56 -1.55
CA PRO A 212 -22.80 -0.41 -0.88
C PRO A 212 -21.85 0.78 -0.72
N HIS A 213 -20.55 0.61 -1.09
CA HIS A 213 -19.55 1.64 -0.90
C HIS A 213 -19.65 2.73 -1.97
N GLU A 214 -19.46 3.98 -1.53
CA GLU A 214 -19.42 5.12 -2.44
C GLU A 214 -18.06 5.22 -3.15
N ASN A 215 -16.96 4.87 -2.45
CA ASN A 215 -15.63 4.97 -3.00
C ASN A 215 -14.90 3.63 -2.84
N ILE A 216 -14.65 2.98 -3.97
CA ILE A 216 -13.91 1.72 -4.02
C ILE A 216 -13.12 1.63 -5.33
N ILE A 217 -11.87 1.21 -5.24
CA ILE A 217 -10.95 1.07 -6.37
C ILE A 217 -10.41 -0.35 -6.39
N ILE A 218 -10.53 -1.00 -7.55
CA ILE A 218 -10.03 -2.35 -7.79
C ILE A 218 -8.91 -2.29 -8.82
N THR A 219 -7.69 -2.62 -8.41
CA THR A 219 -6.54 -2.73 -9.30
C THR A 219 -6.42 -4.16 -9.86
N MET A 220 -6.06 -4.30 -11.14
CA MET A 220 -6.00 -5.56 -11.87
C MET A 220 -4.65 -5.74 -12.58
N GLY A 221 -3.57 -5.30 -11.95
CA GLY A 221 -2.23 -5.33 -12.52
C GLY A 221 -2.16 -4.70 -13.90
N GLY A 222 -1.62 -5.42 -14.88
CA GLY A 222 -1.50 -4.93 -16.27
C GLY A 222 -2.82 -4.69 -17.01
N LYS A 223 -3.97 -5.10 -16.46
CA LYS A 223 -5.31 -4.81 -17.00
C LYS A 223 -5.81 -3.41 -16.59
N GLY A 224 -5.09 -2.71 -15.70
CA GLY A 224 -5.44 -1.38 -15.21
C GLY A 224 -6.25 -1.42 -13.91
N SER A 225 -7.22 -0.51 -13.76
CA SER A 225 -8.08 -0.47 -12.59
C SER A 225 -9.51 0.00 -12.93
N LEU A 226 -10.45 -0.38 -12.08
CA LEU A 226 -11.83 0.10 -12.07
C LEU A 226 -12.08 0.84 -10.76
N ALA A 227 -12.78 1.96 -10.84
CA ALA A 227 -13.10 2.78 -9.68
C ALA A 227 -14.57 3.19 -9.68
N LYS A 228 -15.17 3.19 -8.50
CA LYS A 228 -16.40 3.90 -8.17
C LYS A 228 -16.04 5.02 -7.22
N ILE A 229 -16.35 6.26 -7.58
CA ILE A 229 -16.18 7.46 -6.73
C ILE A 229 -17.51 8.22 -6.72
N GLY A 230 -18.19 8.17 -5.60
CA GLY A 230 -19.57 8.62 -5.50
C GLY A 230 -20.49 7.83 -6.41
N GLN A 231 -21.14 8.52 -7.34
CA GLN A 231 -22.01 7.92 -8.36
C GLN A 231 -21.33 7.73 -9.72
N ARG A 232 -20.03 8.02 -9.81
CA ARG A 232 -19.24 7.97 -11.05
C ARG A 232 -18.41 6.70 -11.11
N PHE A 233 -18.28 6.14 -12.32
CA PHE A 233 -17.53 4.91 -12.55
C PHE A 233 -16.43 5.17 -13.57
N PHE A 234 -15.22 4.69 -13.28
CA PHE A 234 -14.06 4.95 -14.09
C PHE A 234 -13.35 3.66 -14.46
N ARG A 235 -12.85 3.60 -15.71
CA ARG A 235 -11.85 2.63 -16.14
C ARG A 235 -10.54 3.35 -16.39
N ILE A 236 -9.48 2.92 -15.75
CA ILE A 236 -8.15 3.49 -15.88
C ILE A 236 -7.22 2.43 -16.49
N GLN A 237 -6.55 2.78 -17.57
CA GLN A 237 -5.66 1.89 -18.31
C GLN A 237 -4.28 2.53 -18.41
N SER A 238 -3.28 1.86 -17.86
CA SER A 238 -1.87 2.23 -18.03
C SER A 238 -1.32 1.71 -19.35
N PRO A 239 -0.33 2.37 -19.94
CA PRO A 239 0.36 1.85 -21.11
C PRO A 239 1.05 0.53 -20.79
N LYS A 240 1.01 -0.43 -21.72
CA LYS A 240 1.76 -1.68 -21.60
C LYS A 240 3.25 -1.39 -21.62
N LYS A 241 3.95 -1.75 -20.58
CA LYS A 241 5.40 -1.58 -20.43
C LYS A 241 6.01 -2.90 -19.95
N GLU A 242 7.26 -3.11 -20.28
CA GLU A 242 8.04 -4.21 -19.71
C GLU A 242 8.28 -3.94 -18.21
N THR A 243 7.81 -4.84 -17.38
CA THR A 243 7.92 -4.73 -15.92
C THR A 243 9.23 -5.35 -15.46
N ARG A 244 10.00 -4.58 -14.68
CA ARG A 244 11.23 -5.04 -14.02
C ARG A 244 10.98 -5.51 -12.59
N ASN A 245 10.17 -4.78 -11.84
CA ASN A 245 9.78 -5.17 -10.49
C ASN A 245 8.41 -4.57 -10.14
N PRO A 246 7.38 -5.40 -9.90
CA PRO A 246 6.03 -4.91 -9.57
C PRO A 246 5.85 -4.57 -8.09
N ILE A 247 6.85 -4.84 -7.23
CA ILE A 247 6.76 -4.62 -5.79
C ILE A 247 6.49 -3.14 -5.50
N ALA A 248 5.66 -2.87 -4.49
CA ALA A 248 5.20 -1.55 -4.06
C ALA A 248 4.26 -0.80 -5.04
N ALA A 249 3.99 -1.33 -6.26
CA ALA A 249 3.13 -0.63 -7.22
C ALA A 249 1.74 -0.31 -6.65
N GLY A 250 1.11 -1.25 -5.93
CA GLY A 250 -0.18 -1.04 -5.27
C GLY A 250 -0.13 0.02 -4.17
N ASP A 251 0.98 0.10 -3.44
CA ASP A 251 1.18 1.07 -2.36
C ASP A 251 1.44 2.47 -2.93
N PHE A 252 2.18 2.54 -4.03
CA PHE A 252 2.42 3.80 -4.76
C PHE A 252 1.13 4.33 -5.39
N TYR A 253 0.29 3.43 -5.90
CA TYR A 253 -1.06 3.79 -6.35
C TYR A 253 -1.85 4.42 -5.19
N LEU A 254 -1.88 3.75 -4.02
CA LEU A 254 -2.56 4.26 -2.82
C LEU A 254 -2.02 5.63 -2.39
N GLY A 255 -0.69 5.83 -2.41
CA GLY A 255 -0.08 7.10 -2.03
C GLY A 255 -0.59 8.28 -2.86
N LEU A 256 -0.73 8.11 -4.18
CA LEU A 256 -1.27 9.17 -5.05
C LEU A 256 -2.78 9.37 -4.87
N LEU A 257 -3.55 8.32 -4.53
CA LEU A 257 -4.95 8.48 -4.12
C LEU A 257 -5.06 9.32 -2.85
N VAL A 258 -4.27 8.99 -1.83
CA VAL A 258 -4.24 9.73 -0.55
C VAL A 258 -3.84 11.20 -0.79
N LYS A 259 -2.82 11.46 -1.62
CA LYS A 259 -2.46 12.82 -2.05
C LYS A 259 -3.65 13.54 -2.67
N GLY A 260 -4.27 12.95 -3.68
CA GLY A 260 -5.38 13.59 -4.40
C GLY A 260 -6.55 13.91 -3.49
N ILE A 261 -6.94 12.99 -2.62
CA ILE A 261 -8.00 13.18 -1.63
C ILE A 261 -7.63 14.28 -0.63
N SER A 262 -6.39 14.27 -0.10
CA SER A 262 -5.95 15.31 0.86
C SER A 262 -5.92 16.72 0.28
N GLN A 263 -5.78 16.84 -1.03
CA GLN A 263 -5.76 18.11 -1.77
C GLN A 263 -7.11 18.47 -2.40
N GLY A 264 -8.15 17.64 -2.23
CA GLY A 264 -9.47 17.87 -2.84
C GLY A 264 -9.43 17.87 -4.36
N GLN A 265 -8.54 17.07 -4.98
CA GLN A 265 -8.47 16.98 -6.44
C GLN A 265 -9.67 16.25 -7.03
N GLU A 266 -9.97 16.54 -8.31
CA GLU A 266 -10.97 15.78 -9.06
C GLU A 266 -10.54 14.33 -9.29
N PRO A 267 -11.49 13.37 -9.29
CA PRO A 267 -11.20 11.96 -9.45
C PRO A 267 -10.37 11.62 -10.69
N GLU A 268 -10.62 12.30 -11.81
CA GLU A 268 -9.90 12.10 -13.07
C GLU A 268 -8.40 12.40 -12.95
N ILE A 269 -8.04 13.35 -12.10
CA ILE A 269 -6.65 13.75 -11.88
C ILE A 269 -5.96 12.70 -11.04
N PHE A 270 -6.44 12.46 -9.81
CA PHE A 270 -5.72 11.57 -8.89
C PHE A 270 -5.74 10.11 -9.34
N LEU A 271 -6.78 9.63 -10.03
CA LEU A 271 -6.82 8.26 -10.56
C LEU A 271 -5.79 8.05 -11.69
N LYS A 272 -5.60 9.05 -12.55
CA LYS A 272 -4.57 9.00 -13.59
C LYS A 272 -3.17 9.07 -12.98
N GLU A 273 -2.93 9.99 -12.06
CA GLU A 273 -1.64 10.12 -11.36
C GLU A 273 -1.29 8.83 -10.60
N ALA A 274 -2.25 8.23 -9.89
CA ALA A 274 -2.06 6.98 -9.16
C ALA A 274 -1.65 5.84 -10.08
N ALA A 275 -2.37 5.64 -11.18
CA ALA A 275 -2.06 4.61 -12.16
C ALA A 275 -0.69 4.84 -12.83
N ALA A 276 -0.35 6.10 -13.14
CA ALA A 276 0.91 6.46 -13.76
C ALA A 276 2.10 6.22 -12.82
N PHE A 277 2.00 6.63 -11.56
CA PHE A 277 3.07 6.51 -10.58
C PHE A 277 3.36 5.03 -10.25
N ALA A 278 2.29 4.23 -10.07
CA ALA A 278 2.38 2.79 -9.89
C ALA A 278 3.05 2.10 -11.09
N THR A 279 2.68 2.49 -12.31
CA THR A 279 3.26 1.93 -13.54
C THR A 279 4.73 2.35 -13.70
N ALA A 280 5.07 3.60 -13.41
CA ALA A 280 6.45 4.09 -13.47
C ALA A 280 7.36 3.35 -12.48
N ASN A 281 6.86 3.00 -11.28
CA ASN A 281 7.59 2.13 -10.35
C ASN A 281 7.99 0.79 -10.98
N CYS A 282 7.07 0.16 -11.71
CA CYS A 282 7.33 -1.13 -12.34
C CYS A 282 8.45 -1.12 -13.39
N LEU A 283 8.88 0.04 -13.85
CA LEU A 283 9.99 0.21 -14.81
C LEU A 283 11.38 0.12 -14.15
N ASN A 284 11.44 0.05 -12.83
CA ASN A 284 12.66 0.07 -12.05
C ASN A 284 12.86 -1.26 -11.30
N TYR A 285 14.10 -1.62 -11.02
CA TYR A 285 14.42 -2.80 -10.22
C TYR A 285 14.16 -2.57 -8.72
N PHE A 286 14.23 -1.32 -8.29
CA PHE A 286 13.99 -0.89 -6.92
C PHE A 286 12.66 -0.13 -6.82
N PRO A 287 12.03 -0.08 -5.65
CA PRO A 287 10.78 0.67 -5.44
C PRO A 287 11.05 2.19 -5.45
N GLU A 288 11.30 2.70 -6.64
CA GLU A 288 11.65 4.09 -6.92
C GLU A 288 10.95 4.55 -8.21
N VAL A 289 10.66 5.83 -8.31
CA VAL A 289 10.07 6.43 -9.51
C VAL A 289 10.93 7.62 -9.96
N GLN A 290 11.36 7.59 -11.21
CA GLN A 290 12.04 8.75 -11.82
C GLN A 290 11.00 9.74 -12.35
N PRO A 291 11.14 11.06 -12.11
CA PRO A 291 10.16 12.07 -12.54
C PRO A 291 9.82 12.00 -14.02
N GLU A 292 10.83 11.79 -14.88
CA GLU A 292 10.65 11.71 -16.34
C GLU A 292 9.86 10.46 -16.75
N GLN A 293 10.08 9.33 -16.05
CA GLN A 293 9.30 8.11 -16.28
C GLN A 293 7.84 8.32 -15.85
N PHE A 294 7.61 8.94 -14.70
CA PHE A 294 6.27 9.27 -14.23
C PHE A 294 5.52 10.12 -15.25
N GLN A 295 6.10 11.23 -15.69
CA GLN A 295 5.46 12.11 -16.66
C GLN A 295 5.20 11.41 -17.99
N ALA A 296 6.17 10.65 -18.50
CA ALA A 296 6.02 9.91 -19.75
C ALA A 296 4.93 8.81 -19.70
N VAL A 297 4.70 8.22 -18.53
CA VAL A 297 3.60 7.27 -18.31
C VAL A 297 2.29 8.01 -18.17
N LEU A 298 2.24 9.11 -17.39
CA LEU A 298 1.03 9.91 -17.14
C LEU A 298 0.40 10.40 -18.44
N ASP A 299 1.20 10.84 -19.39
CA ASP A 299 0.75 11.31 -20.71
C ASP A 299 0.05 10.19 -21.52
N GLN A 300 0.31 8.91 -21.20
CA GLN A 300 -0.24 7.74 -21.89
C GLN A 300 -1.37 7.04 -21.13
N VAL A 301 -1.64 7.41 -19.86
CA VAL A 301 -2.74 6.80 -19.10
C VAL A 301 -4.07 7.24 -19.69
N LEU A 302 -4.88 6.25 -20.05
CA LEU A 302 -6.24 6.46 -20.52
C LEU A 302 -7.22 6.33 -19.34
N LEU A 303 -8.09 7.31 -19.18
CA LEU A 303 -9.20 7.27 -18.23
C LEU A 303 -10.50 7.47 -18.99
N THR A 304 -11.44 6.57 -18.75
CA THR A 304 -12.78 6.62 -19.33
C THR A 304 -13.81 6.58 -18.20
N GLU A 305 -14.72 7.53 -18.17
CA GLU A 305 -15.93 7.48 -17.35
C GLU A 305 -16.97 6.58 -18.04
N LEU A 306 -17.65 5.65 -17.27
CA LEU A 306 -18.45 4.55 -17.79
C LEU A 306 -19.96 4.74 -17.56
#